data_e165c1efcbdb3d260bba7e9cea6b979b
#
_entry.id   e165c1efcbdb3d260bba7e9cea6b979b
#
_cell.length_a   1.000
_cell.length_b   1.000
_cell.length_c   1.000
_cell.angle_alpha   90.00
_cell.angle_beta   90.00
_cell.angle_gamma   90.00
#
_symmetry.space_group_name_H-M   'P 1'
#
loop_
_entity.id
_entity.type
_entity.pdbx_description
1 polymer ?
#
loop_
_entity_poly.entity_id
_entity_poly.type
_entity_poly.pdbx_seq_one_letter_code
_entity_poly.pdbx_strand_id
1 'polypeptide(L)'
;MLRPALSFAFAASLALAAHARADDAPASVRYQLGLLSRGPTWTPEKNAHTDSIQAGHMANIVRMAEAGALVAAGPFAGDGQWQGLFVFAPDVDSLESLLAGDPAIASGRLSCTLRTWVAPPGLGEQYRQRKAAVTADGRSPRDSMVTFAWVMLHRGRKYDSRPTPAVEKLVRQHFEYTEKLRADGRLVFAGAIEGTGDLRGVLVMQGDSATVARAANDDPAVRAGRFAPAILRWWTAWGTIPGH
;
A
#
# COMPACT_ATOMS: atom_id res chain seq x y z
N MET A 1 -28.91 -0.68 -44.14
CA MET A 1 -28.47 -1.52 -43.02
C MET A 1 -27.07 -1.06 -42.60
N LEU A 2 -26.99 -0.11 -41.66
CA LEU A 2 -25.73 0.38 -41.11
C LEU A 2 -25.44 -0.40 -39.82
N ARG A 3 -24.26 -1.05 -39.77
CA ARG A 3 -23.72 -1.66 -38.56
C ARG A 3 -23.02 -0.57 -37.72
N PRO A 4 -23.25 -0.46 -36.41
CA PRO A 4 -22.47 0.43 -35.57
C PRO A 4 -21.10 -0.20 -35.26
N ALA A 5 -20.05 0.57 -35.49
CA ALA A 5 -18.69 0.24 -35.06
C ALA A 5 -18.59 0.38 -33.55
N LEU A 6 -18.32 -0.73 -32.84
CA LEU A 6 -17.92 -0.71 -31.43
C LEU A 6 -16.49 -0.19 -31.35
N SER A 7 -16.32 1.02 -30.85
CA SER A 7 -15.02 1.55 -30.44
C SER A 7 -14.62 0.92 -29.12
N PHE A 8 -13.72 -0.07 -29.17
CA PHE A 8 -13.01 -0.53 -28.00
C PHE A 8 -11.98 0.53 -27.59
N ALA A 9 -12.30 1.31 -26.59
CA ALA A 9 -11.33 2.14 -25.91
C ALA A 9 -10.47 1.24 -25.04
N PHE A 10 -9.32 0.81 -25.57
CA PHE A 10 -8.28 0.13 -24.83
C PHE A 10 -7.67 1.14 -23.85
N ALA A 11 -7.95 0.97 -22.54
CA ALA A 11 -7.24 1.66 -21.49
C ALA A 11 -5.81 1.15 -21.47
N ALA A 12 -4.90 1.88 -22.13
CA ALA A 12 -3.46 1.64 -22.10
C ALA A 12 -2.93 1.97 -20.71
N SER A 13 -3.09 1.03 -19.78
CA SER A 13 -2.35 1.00 -18.52
C SER A 13 -0.89 0.79 -18.84
N LEU A 14 -0.05 1.66 -18.32
CA LEU A 14 1.38 1.80 -18.41
C LEU A 14 2.14 0.46 -18.50
N ALA A 15 2.26 -0.12 -19.68
CA ALA A 15 3.23 -1.14 -20.02
C ALA A 15 4.24 -0.51 -20.97
N LEU A 16 5.12 0.34 -20.42
CA LEU A 16 6.33 0.73 -21.12
C LEU A 16 7.51 0.07 -20.45
N ALA A 17 7.62 -1.25 -20.66
CA ALA A 17 8.87 -1.96 -20.56
C ALA A 17 9.65 -1.62 -21.84
N ALA A 18 10.63 -0.75 -21.74
CA ALA A 18 11.70 -0.69 -22.72
C ALA A 18 12.30 -2.10 -22.81
N HIS A 19 12.32 -2.68 -24.00
CA HIS A 19 12.93 -3.92 -24.46
C HIS A 19 13.99 -4.61 -23.55
N ALA A 20 13.62 -4.88 -22.28
CA ALA A 20 14.16 -6.01 -21.56
C ALA A 20 13.30 -7.21 -21.97
N ARG A 21 13.91 -8.35 -22.21
CA ARG A 21 13.22 -9.59 -22.57
C ARG A 21 12.05 -9.80 -21.62
N ALA A 22 10.89 -10.16 -22.13
CA ALA A 22 9.65 -10.35 -21.36
C ALA A 22 9.77 -11.40 -20.23
N ASP A 23 10.88 -12.12 -20.16
CA ASP A 23 11.16 -13.16 -19.16
C ASP A 23 11.87 -12.66 -17.89
N ASP A 24 12.34 -11.40 -17.84
CA ASP A 24 13.11 -10.86 -16.70
C ASP A 24 12.38 -9.79 -15.87
N ALA A 25 11.15 -9.44 -16.19
CA ALA A 25 10.37 -8.54 -15.34
C ALA A 25 9.97 -9.29 -14.06
N PRO A 26 10.31 -8.79 -12.84
CA PRO A 26 9.90 -9.45 -11.61
C PRO A 26 8.38 -9.62 -11.60
N ALA A 27 7.94 -10.84 -11.27
CA ALA A 27 6.52 -11.12 -11.13
C ALA A 27 5.87 -10.06 -10.25
N SER A 28 4.73 -9.52 -10.67
CA SER A 28 3.96 -8.58 -9.88
C SER A 28 2.56 -9.13 -9.62
N VAL A 29 2.00 -8.80 -8.46
CA VAL A 29 0.67 -9.21 -8.04
C VAL A 29 -0.17 -8.00 -7.68
N ARG A 30 -1.49 -8.18 -7.62
CA ARG A 30 -2.45 -7.13 -7.27
C ARG A 30 -2.88 -7.28 -5.82
N TYR A 31 -2.26 -6.54 -4.92
CA TYR A 31 -2.75 -6.37 -3.56
C TYR A 31 -3.93 -5.38 -3.55
N GLN A 32 -4.77 -5.47 -2.53
CA GLN A 32 -5.75 -4.42 -2.26
C GLN A 32 -5.34 -3.66 -0.99
N LEU A 33 -5.11 -2.36 -1.13
CA LEU A 33 -4.88 -1.46 -0.01
C LEU A 33 -6.22 -0.97 0.51
N GLY A 34 -6.47 -1.14 1.82
CA GLY A 34 -7.56 -0.50 2.53
C GLY A 34 -7.01 0.67 3.34
N LEU A 35 -7.10 1.88 2.81
CA LEU A 35 -6.71 3.10 3.52
C LEU A 35 -7.81 3.51 4.48
N LEU A 36 -7.52 3.44 5.78
CA LEU A 36 -8.46 3.75 6.85
C LEU A 36 -8.40 5.22 7.20
N SER A 37 -9.55 5.88 7.25
CA SER A 37 -9.73 7.25 7.70
C SER A 37 -10.80 7.32 8.79
N ARG A 38 -10.90 8.45 9.48
CA ARG A 38 -12.01 8.70 10.41
C ARG A 38 -13.33 8.64 9.65
N GLY A 39 -14.26 7.85 10.18
CA GLY A 39 -15.59 7.71 9.62
C GLY A 39 -16.58 8.74 10.21
N PRO A 40 -17.84 8.74 9.75
CA PRO A 40 -18.82 9.77 10.12
C PRO A 40 -19.21 9.74 11.62
N THR A 41 -19.04 8.62 12.31
CA THR A 41 -19.35 8.47 13.74
C THR A 41 -18.10 8.54 14.62
N TRP A 42 -16.96 8.92 14.07
CA TRP A 42 -15.72 8.98 14.83
C TRP A 42 -15.78 10.05 15.94
N THR A 43 -15.36 9.67 17.13
CA THR A 43 -15.18 10.60 18.27
C THR A 43 -13.83 10.33 18.95
N PRO A 44 -13.20 11.33 19.57
CA PRO A 44 -11.98 11.13 20.34
C PRO A 44 -12.24 10.49 21.71
N GLU A 45 -13.49 10.36 22.12
CA GLU A 45 -13.87 9.85 23.43
C GLU A 45 -13.48 8.38 23.60
N LYS A 46 -12.98 8.07 24.80
CA LYS A 46 -12.71 6.71 25.26
C LYS A 46 -13.75 6.33 26.31
N ASN A 47 -14.54 5.33 26.00
CA ASN A 47 -15.55 4.77 26.88
C ASN A 47 -15.75 3.29 26.55
N ALA A 48 -16.53 2.58 27.36
CA ALA A 48 -16.75 1.14 27.19
C ALA A 48 -17.25 0.77 25.76
N HIS A 49 -18.06 1.62 25.14
CA HIS A 49 -18.55 1.40 23.78
C HIS A 49 -17.42 1.51 22.74
N THR A 50 -16.64 2.59 22.76
CA THR A 50 -15.52 2.77 21.83
C THR A 50 -14.41 1.74 22.06
N ASP A 51 -14.18 1.32 23.31
CA ASP A 51 -13.23 0.25 23.64
C ASP A 51 -13.69 -1.11 23.10
N SER A 52 -15.00 -1.41 23.18
CA SER A 52 -15.58 -2.62 22.60
C SER A 52 -15.42 -2.64 21.06
N ILE A 53 -15.69 -1.53 20.39
CA ILE A 53 -15.47 -1.40 18.93
C ILE A 53 -14.00 -1.64 18.61
N GLN A 54 -13.08 -1.04 19.34
CA GLN A 54 -11.64 -1.20 19.13
C GLN A 54 -11.19 -2.65 19.35
N ALA A 55 -11.67 -3.29 20.40
CA ALA A 55 -11.37 -4.70 20.66
C ALA A 55 -11.90 -5.62 19.52
N GLY A 56 -13.10 -5.38 19.04
CA GLY A 56 -13.67 -6.10 17.90
C GLY A 56 -12.89 -5.85 16.60
N HIS A 57 -12.45 -4.64 16.34
CA HIS A 57 -11.59 -4.30 15.21
C HIS A 57 -10.27 -5.09 15.27
N MET A 58 -9.60 -5.11 16.42
CA MET A 58 -8.36 -5.87 16.60
C MET A 58 -8.58 -7.39 16.43
N ALA A 59 -9.65 -7.92 16.98
CA ALA A 59 -10.01 -9.34 16.79
C ALA A 59 -10.29 -9.68 15.31
N ASN A 60 -10.93 -8.77 14.57
CA ASN A 60 -11.17 -8.94 13.14
C ASN A 60 -9.86 -8.93 12.32
N ILE A 61 -8.90 -8.06 12.65
CA ILE A 61 -7.55 -8.04 12.05
C ILE A 61 -6.89 -9.41 12.22
N VAL A 62 -6.90 -9.96 13.43
CA VAL A 62 -6.32 -11.29 13.72
C VAL A 62 -7.02 -12.37 12.89
N ARG A 63 -8.34 -12.39 12.88
CA ARG A 63 -9.14 -13.34 12.09
C ARG A 63 -8.84 -13.29 10.60
N MET A 64 -8.77 -12.10 10.02
CA MET A 64 -8.43 -11.92 8.60
C MET A 64 -7.00 -12.35 8.29
N ALA A 65 -6.06 -12.09 9.20
CA ALA A 65 -4.66 -12.52 9.04
C ALA A 65 -4.52 -14.05 9.13
N GLU A 66 -5.22 -14.69 10.07
CA GLU A 66 -5.23 -16.15 10.21
C GLU A 66 -5.88 -16.85 9.01
N ALA A 67 -6.90 -16.24 8.42
CA ALA A 67 -7.52 -16.70 7.18
C ALA A 67 -6.64 -16.45 5.94
N GLY A 68 -5.49 -15.79 6.07
CA GLY A 68 -4.60 -15.44 4.97
C GLY A 68 -5.09 -14.30 4.08
N ALA A 69 -6.24 -13.70 4.38
CA ALA A 69 -6.82 -12.61 3.60
C ALA A 69 -6.08 -11.28 3.83
N LEU A 70 -5.58 -11.03 5.04
CA LEU A 70 -4.84 -9.82 5.40
C LEU A 70 -3.34 -10.17 5.55
N VAL A 71 -2.49 -9.56 4.73
CA VAL A 71 -1.04 -9.84 4.70
C VAL A 71 -0.22 -8.81 5.45
N ALA A 72 -0.76 -7.61 5.65
CA ALA A 72 -0.18 -6.58 6.51
C ALA A 72 -1.28 -5.64 7.01
N ALA A 73 -1.11 -5.12 8.22
CA ALA A 73 -1.96 -4.11 8.79
C ALA A 73 -1.18 -3.24 9.78
N GLY A 74 -1.70 -2.05 10.04
CA GLY A 74 -1.15 -1.23 11.09
C GLY A 74 -1.56 0.24 11.01
N PRO A 75 -1.40 0.97 12.12
CA PRO A 75 -1.74 2.38 12.19
C PRO A 75 -0.69 3.27 11.52
N PHE A 76 -1.14 4.40 11.04
CA PHE A 76 -0.26 5.53 10.76
C PHE A 76 -0.10 6.39 12.01
N ALA A 77 1.10 6.92 12.23
CA ALA A 77 1.35 7.85 13.33
C ALA A 77 0.82 9.25 13.01
N GLY A 78 0.32 9.93 14.04
CA GLY A 78 -0.18 11.30 13.95
C GLY A 78 -1.69 11.39 13.71
N ASP A 79 -2.19 12.63 13.65
CA ASP A 79 -3.62 12.95 13.54
C ASP A 79 -4.05 13.29 12.09
N GLY A 80 -3.34 12.79 11.09
CA GLY A 80 -3.62 13.04 9.69
C GLY A 80 -4.92 12.40 9.20
N GLN A 81 -5.20 12.59 7.92
CA GLN A 81 -6.37 12.01 7.24
C GLN A 81 -6.43 10.50 7.40
N TRP A 82 -5.29 9.81 7.23
CA TRP A 82 -5.19 8.36 7.26
C TRP A 82 -4.84 7.88 8.66
N GLN A 83 -5.66 6.99 9.20
CA GLN A 83 -5.50 6.43 10.54
C GLN A 83 -4.73 5.11 10.51
N GLY A 84 -4.81 4.35 9.42
CA GLY A 84 -4.17 3.06 9.29
C GLY A 84 -4.29 2.48 7.88
N LEU A 85 -3.74 1.31 7.74
CA LEU A 85 -3.65 0.58 6.48
C LEU A 85 -3.97 -0.89 6.69
N PHE A 86 -4.77 -1.43 5.78
CA PHE A 86 -4.89 -2.85 5.48
C PHE A 86 -4.22 -3.15 4.15
N VAL A 87 -3.49 -4.24 4.07
CA VAL A 87 -3.01 -4.82 2.81
C VAL A 87 -3.59 -6.22 2.71
N PHE A 88 -4.52 -6.39 1.78
CA PHE A 88 -5.13 -7.68 1.50
C PHE A 88 -4.31 -8.47 0.49
N ALA A 89 -4.35 -9.79 0.60
CA ALA A 89 -3.72 -10.72 -0.34
C ALA A 89 -4.25 -10.51 -1.78
N PRO A 90 -3.51 -10.94 -2.82
CA PRO A 90 -3.89 -10.70 -4.21
C PRO A 90 -5.26 -11.26 -4.58
N ASP A 91 -5.59 -12.46 -4.22
CA ASP A 91 -6.78 -13.18 -4.69
C ASP A 91 -7.85 -13.32 -3.60
N VAL A 92 -8.06 -12.23 -2.83
CA VAL A 92 -9.08 -12.23 -1.78
C VAL A 92 -10.47 -12.05 -2.38
N ASP A 93 -11.29 -13.07 -2.24
CA ASP A 93 -12.72 -12.99 -2.53
C ASP A 93 -13.45 -12.15 -1.46
N SER A 94 -14.46 -11.37 -1.91
CA SER A 94 -15.39 -10.70 -1.00
C SER A 94 -14.78 -9.71 -0.02
N LEU A 95 -13.90 -8.82 -0.48
CA LEU A 95 -13.36 -7.71 0.33
C LEU A 95 -14.45 -6.90 1.05
N GLU A 96 -15.59 -6.70 0.38
CA GLU A 96 -16.74 -6.01 0.96
C GLU A 96 -17.26 -6.72 2.22
N SER A 97 -17.36 -8.05 2.20
CA SER A 97 -17.78 -8.82 3.37
C SER A 97 -16.78 -8.77 4.51
N LEU A 98 -15.47 -8.81 4.19
CA LEU A 98 -14.40 -8.68 5.18
C LEU A 98 -14.42 -7.31 5.86
N LEU A 99 -14.64 -6.25 5.10
CA LEU A 99 -14.74 -4.89 5.60
C LEU A 99 -16.04 -4.66 6.39
N ALA A 100 -17.17 -5.16 5.88
CA ALA A 100 -18.46 -5.09 6.58
C ALA A 100 -18.45 -5.85 7.92
N GLY A 101 -17.64 -6.89 8.03
CA GLY A 101 -17.44 -7.64 9.27
C GLY A 101 -16.53 -6.94 10.29
N ASP A 102 -15.95 -5.79 9.97
CA ASP A 102 -15.11 -5.02 10.89
C ASP A 102 -15.97 -4.09 11.75
N PRO A 103 -16.00 -4.24 13.10
CA PRO A 103 -16.85 -3.41 13.95
C PRO A 103 -16.56 -1.91 13.86
N ALA A 104 -15.32 -1.51 13.61
CA ALA A 104 -14.99 -0.08 13.49
C ALA A 104 -15.49 0.50 12.16
N ILE A 105 -15.52 -0.29 11.09
CA ILE A 105 -16.09 0.10 9.79
C ILE A 105 -17.62 0.00 9.85
N ALA A 106 -18.18 -1.10 10.36
CA ALA A 106 -19.61 -1.32 10.47
C ALA A 106 -20.32 -0.25 11.32
N SER A 107 -19.67 0.22 12.39
CA SER A 107 -20.21 1.29 13.23
C SER A 107 -20.02 2.70 12.63
N GLY A 108 -19.34 2.82 11.50
CA GLY A 108 -18.99 4.11 10.89
C GLY A 108 -17.90 4.89 11.62
N ARG A 109 -17.21 4.29 12.60
CA ARG A 109 -16.09 4.92 13.31
C ARG A 109 -14.85 5.05 12.40
N LEU A 110 -14.63 4.09 11.52
CA LEU A 110 -13.65 4.14 10.43
C LEU A 110 -14.35 4.04 9.09
N SER A 111 -13.77 4.70 8.10
CA SER A 111 -14.07 4.52 6.68
C SER A 111 -12.87 3.89 6.01
N CYS A 112 -13.12 3.02 5.01
CA CYS A 112 -12.07 2.35 4.26
C CYS A 112 -12.15 2.73 2.78
N THR A 113 -11.03 3.16 2.22
CA THR A 113 -10.90 3.44 0.78
C THR A 113 -10.01 2.40 0.13
N LEU A 114 -10.56 1.61 -0.78
CA LEU A 114 -9.82 0.57 -1.48
C LEU A 114 -9.03 1.12 -2.67
N ARG A 115 -7.81 0.61 -2.87
CA ARG A 115 -6.94 0.89 -4.02
C ARG A 115 -6.20 -0.39 -4.41
N THR A 116 -6.18 -0.71 -5.70
CA THR A 116 -5.36 -1.81 -6.22
C THR A 116 -3.91 -1.37 -6.31
N TRP A 117 -3.03 -2.12 -5.65
CA TRP A 117 -1.60 -1.89 -5.59
C TRP A 117 -0.85 -3.00 -6.30
N VAL A 118 -0.25 -2.69 -7.43
CA VAL A 118 0.56 -3.63 -8.22
C VAL A 118 1.99 -3.55 -7.71
N ALA A 119 2.45 -4.62 -7.09
CA ALA A 119 3.75 -4.69 -6.42
C ALA A 119 4.34 -6.11 -6.49
N PRO A 120 5.63 -6.30 -6.16
CA PRO A 120 6.22 -7.64 -6.08
C PRO A 120 5.45 -8.55 -5.10
N PRO A 121 5.47 -9.89 -5.27
CA PRO A 121 4.91 -10.82 -4.30
C PRO A 121 5.72 -10.86 -3.01
N GLY A 122 5.17 -11.51 -1.98
CA GLY A 122 5.88 -11.86 -0.75
C GLY A 122 5.50 -11.07 0.50
N LEU A 123 4.60 -10.07 0.39
CA LEU A 123 4.09 -9.36 1.59
C LEU A 123 3.46 -10.35 2.58
N GLY A 124 3.82 -10.24 3.85
CA GLY A 124 3.29 -11.04 4.95
C GLY A 124 3.79 -12.48 5.00
N GLU A 125 4.57 -12.95 4.03
CA GLU A 125 5.01 -14.35 3.97
C GLU A 125 5.95 -14.70 5.13
N GLN A 126 6.97 -13.90 5.37
CA GLN A 126 7.92 -14.11 6.45
C GLN A 126 7.23 -14.02 7.82
N TYR A 127 6.28 -13.10 7.99
CA TYR A 127 5.45 -13.00 9.18
C TYR A 127 4.66 -14.29 9.44
N ARG A 128 3.98 -14.84 8.41
CA ARG A 128 3.21 -16.10 8.52
C ARG A 128 4.11 -17.29 8.85
N GLN A 129 5.26 -17.42 8.18
CA GLN A 129 6.22 -18.49 8.43
C GLN A 129 6.74 -18.47 9.87
N ARG A 130 7.13 -17.28 10.37
CA ARG A 130 7.56 -17.11 11.76
C ARG A 130 6.45 -17.44 12.75
N LYS A 131 5.22 -16.97 12.49
CA LYS A 131 4.08 -17.24 13.37
C LYS A 131 3.77 -18.72 13.44
N ALA A 132 3.78 -19.43 12.31
CA ALA A 132 3.58 -20.87 12.24
C ALA A 132 4.69 -21.63 13.01
N ALA A 133 5.95 -21.27 12.86
CA ALA A 133 7.06 -21.89 13.56
C ALA A 133 6.96 -21.73 15.08
N VAL A 134 6.64 -20.53 15.58
CA VAL A 134 6.45 -20.27 17.01
C VAL A 134 5.28 -21.06 17.59
N THR A 135 4.19 -21.19 16.83
CA THR A 135 3.03 -21.97 17.27
C THR A 135 3.31 -23.48 17.28
N ALA A 136 4.05 -23.97 16.30
CA ALA A 136 4.48 -25.38 16.26
C ALA A 136 5.33 -25.77 17.47
N ASP A 137 6.12 -24.81 18.03
CA ASP A 137 6.87 -24.99 19.27
C ASP A 137 6.01 -24.89 20.54
N GLY A 138 4.69 -24.79 20.43
CA GLY A 138 3.77 -24.64 21.56
C GLY A 138 3.82 -23.28 22.26
N ARG A 139 4.44 -22.28 21.64
CA ARG A 139 4.56 -20.91 22.17
C ARG A 139 3.48 -20.00 21.57
N SER A 140 3.08 -18.98 22.32
CA SER A 140 2.21 -17.93 21.78
C SER A 140 3.04 -16.91 21.02
N PRO A 141 2.76 -16.65 19.72
CA PRO A 141 3.46 -15.62 18.97
C PRO A 141 3.23 -14.25 19.58
N ARG A 142 4.31 -13.52 19.83
CA ARG A 142 4.23 -12.10 20.18
C ARG A 142 4.71 -11.31 18.97
N ASP A 143 3.92 -10.34 18.54
CA ASP A 143 4.29 -9.50 17.42
C ASP A 143 5.27 -8.43 17.88
N SER A 144 6.42 -8.36 17.22
CA SER A 144 7.33 -7.24 17.32
C SER A 144 6.90 -6.21 16.27
N MET A 145 6.66 -4.98 16.69
CA MET A 145 6.29 -3.90 15.77
C MET A 145 7.53 -3.23 15.22
N VAL A 146 7.49 -2.95 13.93
CA VAL A 146 8.51 -2.18 13.20
C VAL A 146 7.89 -0.96 12.55
N THR A 147 8.72 0.03 12.25
CA THR A 147 8.25 1.29 11.66
C THR A 147 8.89 1.50 10.31
N PHE A 148 8.08 1.80 9.32
CA PHE A 148 8.49 2.24 8.00
C PHE A 148 7.95 3.63 7.69
N ALA A 149 8.57 4.30 6.73
CA ALA A 149 7.97 5.44 6.06
C ALA A 149 7.14 4.92 4.88
N TRP A 150 5.86 5.22 4.89
CA TRP A 150 4.90 4.96 3.82
C TRP A 150 4.78 6.24 2.98
N VAL A 151 5.42 6.26 1.82
CA VAL A 151 5.46 7.42 0.93
C VAL A 151 4.42 7.24 -0.18
N MET A 152 3.36 8.03 -0.11
CA MET A 152 2.29 8.07 -1.11
C MET A 152 2.67 9.07 -2.20
N LEU A 153 2.79 8.61 -3.45
CA LEU A 153 3.06 9.46 -4.60
C LEU A 153 1.74 9.90 -5.23
N HIS A 154 1.32 11.10 -4.94
CA HIS A 154 0.15 11.75 -5.54
C HIS A 154 0.49 12.40 -6.88
N ARG A 155 -0.53 12.74 -7.67
CA ARG A 155 -0.33 13.59 -8.85
C ARG A 155 0.24 14.94 -8.42
N GLY A 156 1.37 15.30 -9.00
CA GLY A 156 1.92 16.64 -8.84
C GLY A 156 1.26 17.65 -9.77
N ARG A 157 1.58 18.92 -9.59
CA ARG A 157 0.97 20.01 -10.37
C ARG A 157 1.25 19.93 -11.89
N LYS A 158 2.31 19.21 -12.30
CA LYS A 158 2.68 19.00 -13.71
C LYS A 158 2.44 17.54 -14.13
N TYR A 159 1.50 16.86 -13.48
CA TYR A 159 1.15 15.51 -13.88
C TYR A 159 0.53 15.51 -15.28
N ASP A 160 1.09 14.70 -16.18
CA ASP A 160 0.55 14.43 -17.50
C ASP A 160 0.34 12.92 -17.67
N SER A 161 -0.87 12.49 -18.00
CA SER A 161 -1.20 11.08 -18.23
C SER A 161 -0.82 10.60 -19.64
N ARG A 162 -0.53 11.51 -20.56
CA ARG A 162 -0.21 11.18 -21.96
C ARG A 162 1.19 10.57 -22.06
N PRO A 163 1.39 9.49 -22.82
CA PRO A 163 2.68 8.86 -23.03
C PRO A 163 3.54 9.66 -24.04
N THR A 164 4.04 10.82 -23.60
CA THR A 164 4.95 11.61 -24.42
C THR A 164 6.40 11.19 -24.16
N PRO A 165 7.34 11.40 -25.10
CA PRO A 165 8.76 11.09 -24.89
C PRO A 165 9.35 11.73 -23.62
N ALA A 166 8.90 12.94 -23.27
CA ALA A 166 9.31 13.62 -22.05
C ALA A 166 8.81 12.90 -20.78
N VAL A 167 7.54 12.47 -20.78
CA VAL A 167 6.95 11.70 -19.67
C VAL A 167 7.63 10.35 -19.53
N GLU A 168 7.88 9.64 -20.63
CA GLU A 168 8.57 8.35 -20.64
C GLU A 168 10.00 8.46 -20.10
N LYS A 169 10.75 9.48 -20.52
CA LYS A 169 12.08 9.75 -19.97
C LYS A 169 12.01 9.97 -18.46
N LEU A 170 11.06 10.77 -18.00
CA LEU A 170 10.91 11.08 -16.58
C LEU A 170 10.54 9.85 -15.76
N VAL A 171 9.68 8.98 -16.30
CA VAL A 171 9.30 7.70 -15.66
C VAL A 171 10.51 6.78 -15.56
N ARG A 172 11.34 6.66 -16.61
CA ARG A 172 12.59 5.89 -16.52
C ARG A 172 13.52 6.44 -15.44
N GLN A 173 13.72 7.75 -15.38
CA GLN A 173 14.56 8.37 -14.36
C GLN A 173 14.04 8.11 -12.94
N HIS A 174 12.72 8.10 -12.74
CA HIS A 174 12.10 7.71 -11.49
C HIS A 174 12.43 6.25 -11.12
N PHE A 175 12.28 5.31 -12.04
CA PHE A 175 12.64 3.90 -11.79
C PHE A 175 14.13 3.71 -11.51
N GLU A 176 15.00 4.32 -12.29
CA GLU A 176 16.45 4.27 -12.05
C GLU A 176 16.82 4.83 -10.67
N TYR A 177 16.14 5.88 -10.25
CA TYR A 177 16.32 6.46 -8.92
C TYR A 177 15.82 5.54 -7.81
N THR A 178 14.64 4.94 -7.95
CA THR A 178 14.09 4.01 -6.97
C THR A 178 14.94 2.74 -6.85
N GLU A 179 15.54 2.25 -7.94
CA GLU A 179 16.48 1.14 -7.87
C GLU A 179 17.78 1.49 -7.12
N LYS A 180 18.29 2.72 -7.23
CA LYS A 180 19.40 3.18 -6.37
C LYS A 180 19.02 3.19 -4.90
N LEU A 181 17.83 3.69 -4.57
CA LEU A 181 17.32 3.66 -3.20
C LEU A 181 17.17 2.24 -2.65
N ARG A 182 16.80 1.28 -3.52
CA ARG A 182 16.70 -0.13 -3.18
C ARG A 182 18.08 -0.74 -2.93
N ALA A 183 19.04 -0.49 -3.81
CA ALA A 183 20.42 -0.95 -3.67
C ALA A 183 21.07 -0.40 -2.39
N ASP A 184 20.74 0.82 -1.98
CA ASP A 184 21.19 1.45 -0.73
C ASP A 184 20.44 0.94 0.52
N GLY A 185 19.46 0.02 0.38
CA GLY A 185 18.62 -0.47 1.47
C GLY A 185 17.61 0.54 2.02
N ARG A 186 17.45 1.71 1.38
CA ARG A 186 16.51 2.75 1.80
C ARG A 186 15.08 2.50 1.32
N LEU A 187 14.92 1.93 0.13
CA LEU A 187 13.63 1.50 -0.39
C LEU A 187 13.49 -0.01 -0.19
N VAL A 188 12.54 -0.43 0.63
CA VAL A 188 12.34 -1.85 0.99
C VAL A 188 11.22 -2.49 0.20
N PHE A 189 10.22 -1.72 -0.22
CA PHE A 189 9.13 -2.21 -1.05
C PHE A 189 8.50 -1.06 -1.85
N ALA A 190 7.95 -1.34 -3.03
CA ALA A 190 7.31 -0.33 -3.86
C ALA A 190 6.33 -0.94 -4.83
N GLY A 191 5.34 -0.14 -5.25
CA GLY A 191 4.40 -0.54 -6.28
C GLY A 191 3.58 0.62 -6.82
N ALA A 192 2.96 0.40 -7.97
CA ALA A 192 2.08 1.34 -8.63
C ALA A 192 0.63 1.17 -8.17
N ILE A 193 -0.12 2.27 -8.09
CA ILE A 193 -1.56 2.23 -7.85
C ILE A 193 -2.28 2.25 -9.20
N GLU A 194 -3.14 1.27 -9.41
CA GLU A 194 -3.97 1.19 -10.62
C GLU A 194 -5.09 2.24 -10.64
N GLY A 195 -5.57 2.52 -11.84
CA GLY A 195 -6.69 3.42 -12.07
C GLY A 195 -6.28 4.87 -12.33
N THR A 196 -7.28 5.74 -12.37
CA THR A 196 -7.14 7.16 -12.77
C THR A 196 -7.13 8.12 -11.59
N GLY A 197 -7.11 7.61 -10.36
CA GLY A 197 -7.13 8.42 -9.13
C GLY A 197 -5.88 9.29 -8.94
N ASP A 198 -5.89 10.08 -7.89
CA ASP A 198 -4.82 10.99 -7.53
C ASP A 198 -3.55 10.24 -7.04
N LEU A 199 -3.72 9.21 -6.19
CA LEU A 199 -2.64 8.36 -5.73
C LEU A 199 -2.12 7.48 -6.88
N ARG A 200 -0.82 7.53 -7.17
CA ARG A 200 -0.19 6.86 -8.32
C ARG A 200 0.78 5.75 -7.94
N GLY A 201 1.33 5.80 -6.75
CA GLY A 201 2.27 4.80 -6.30
C GLY A 201 2.53 4.90 -4.81
N VAL A 202 3.18 3.88 -4.28
CA VAL A 202 3.62 3.81 -2.90
C VAL A 202 5.05 3.30 -2.85
N LEU A 203 5.87 4.00 -2.05
CA LEU A 203 7.21 3.57 -1.68
C LEU A 203 7.23 3.28 -0.18
N VAL A 204 7.69 2.11 0.22
CA VAL A 204 7.94 1.77 1.64
C VAL A 204 9.42 1.92 1.90
N MET A 205 9.79 2.83 2.78
CA MET A 205 11.16 3.25 2.99
C MET A 205 11.60 3.08 4.45
N GLN A 206 12.89 2.86 4.63
CA GLN A 206 13.58 2.90 5.93
C GLN A 206 14.38 4.21 6.08
N GLY A 207 14.59 4.59 7.33
CA GLY A 207 15.38 5.76 7.72
C GLY A 207 14.62 6.72 8.62
N ASP A 208 15.34 7.73 9.10
CA ASP A 208 14.73 8.83 9.83
C ASP A 208 13.89 9.74 8.90
N SER A 209 13.05 10.55 9.49
CA SER A 209 12.12 11.41 8.74
C SER A 209 12.82 12.38 7.79
N ALA A 210 14.00 12.90 8.17
CA ALA A 210 14.74 13.85 7.34
C ALA A 210 15.38 13.15 6.13
N THR A 211 15.93 11.96 6.33
CA THR A 211 16.52 11.13 5.26
C THR A 211 15.47 10.68 4.27
N VAL A 212 14.31 10.21 4.75
CA VAL A 212 13.20 9.81 3.88
C VAL A 212 12.65 11.01 3.11
N ALA A 213 12.45 12.16 3.78
CA ALA A 213 11.93 13.36 3.12
C ALA A 213 12.88 13.84 2.01
N ARG A 214 14.19 13.85 2.26
CA ARG A 214 15.18 14.17 1.21
C ARG A 214 15.08 13.19 0.04
N ALA A 215 15.12 11.88 0.32
CA ALA A 215 15.05 10.88 -0.73
C ALA A 215 13.76 10.96 -1.56
N ALA A 216 12.61 11.19 -0.93
CA ALA A 216 11.36 11.35 -1.65
C ALA A 216 11.34 12.62 -2.52
N ASN A 217 11.93 13.74 -2.05
CA ASN A 217 11.96 15.00 -2.78
C ASN A 217 13.07 15.06 -3.85
N ASP A 218 14.13 14.25 -3.73
CA ASP A 218 15.20 14.15 -4.72
C ASP A 218 14.83 13.30 -5.95
N ASP A 219 13.72 12.58 -5.89
CA ASP A 219 13.18 11.83 -7.01
C ASP A 219 12.99 12.75 -8.24
N PRO A 220 13.52 12.40 -9.42
CA PRO A 220 13.40 13.23 -10.61
C PRO A 220 11.96 13.54 -11.00
N ALA A 221 11.02 12.61 -10.80
CA ALA A 221 9.62 12.82 -11.11
C ALA A 221 8.92 13.75 -10.10
N VAL A 222 9.36 13.75 -8.83
CA VAL A 222 8.90 14.70 -7.81
C VAL A 222 9.48 16.10 -8.10
N ARG A 223 10.77 16.20 -8.36
CA ARG A 223 11.43 17.48 -8.71
C ARG A 223 10.86 18.13 -9.96
N ALA A 224 10.47 17.33 -10.94
CA ALA A 224 9.80 17.81 -12.14
C ALA A 224 8.33 18.22 -11.92
N GLY A 225 7.78 17.94 -10.75
CA GLY A 225 6.38 18.23 -10.40
C GLY A 225 5.37 17.23 -10.96
N ARG A 226 5.82 16.07 -11.45
CA ARG A 226 4.95 14.99 -11.88
C ARG A 226 4.28 14.30 -10.69
N PHE A 227 5.03 14.05 -9.62
CA PHE A 227 4.52 13.52 -8.38
C PHE A 227 4.66 14.50 -7.22
N ALA A 228 3.79 14.37 -6.24
CA ALA A 228 3.84 15.06 -4.96
C ALA A 228 3.84 13.99 -3.85
N PRO A 229 4.93 13.85 -3.07
CA PRO A 229 5.00 12.84 -2.03
C PRO A 229 4.26 13.29 -0.77
N ALA A 230 3.48 12.38 -0.16
CA ALA A 230 2.99 12.49 1.20
C ALA A 230 3.61 11.36 2.02
N ILE A 231 4.24 11.70 3.14
CA ILE A 231 5.02 10.75 3.95
C ILE A 231 4.29 10.50 5.26
N LEU A 232 4.00 9.24 5.52
CA LEU A 232 3.37 8.77 6.75
C LEU A 232 4.31 7.81 7.47
N ARG A 233 4.30 7.78 8.79
CA ARG A 233 4.98 6.74 9.57
C ARG A 233 4.00 5.61 9.81
N TRP A 234 4.34 4.42 9.31
CA TRP A 234 3.51 3.23 9.39
C TRP A 234 4.12 2.22 10.35
N TRP A 235 3.34 1.75 11.31
CA TRP A 235 3.71 0.68 12.23
C TRP A 235 3.05 -0.62 11.76
N THR A 236 3.84 -1.67 11.63
CA THR A 236 3.34 -2.98 11.24
C THR A 236 4.13 -4.08 11.95
N ALA A 237 3.63 -5.31 11.91
CA ALA A 237 4.33 -6.44 12.48
C ALA A 237 5.63 -6.74 11.71
N TRP A 238 6.68 -7.13 12.42
CA TRP A 238 7.94 -7.54 11.81
C TRP A 238 7.73 -8.73 10.87
N GLY A 239 8.37 -8.72 9.72
CA GLY A 239 8.26 -9.76 8.69
C GLY A 239 7.05 -9.58 7.75
N THR A 240 6.28 -8.49 7.87
CA THR A 240 5.24 -8.17 6.88
C THR A 240 5.83 -7.65 5.57
N ILE A 241 6.96 -6.93 5.65
CA ILE A 241 7.75 -6.54 4.48
C ILE A 241 8.87 -7.56 4.27
N PRO A 242 9.04 -8.12 3.04
CA PRO A 242 10.09 -9.12 2.77
C PRO A 242 11.49 -8.64 3.17
N GLY A 243 12.22 -9.47 3.93
CA GLY A 243 13.59 -9.14 4.39
C GLY A 243 13.67 -8.19 5.58
N HIS A 244 12.54 -7.78 6.18
CA HIS A 244 12.50 -6.78 7.26
C HIS A 244 11.50 -7.09 8.37
#